data_b5b0a2ef0d9b64fb290416a5101bdfb0
#
_entry.id   b5b0a2ef0d9b64fb290416a5101bdfb0
#
_cell.length_a   1.000
_cell.length_b   1.000
_cell.length_c   1.000
_cell.angle_alpha   90.00
_cell.angle_beta   90.00
_cell.angle_gamma   90.00
#
_symmetry.space_group_name_H-M   'P 1'
#
loop_
_entity.id
_entity.type
_entity.pdbx_description
1 polymer ?
#
loop_
_entity_poly.entity_id
_entity_poly.type
_entity_poly.pdbx_seq_one_letter_code
_entity_poly.pdbx_strand_id
1 'polypeptide(L)'
;MNLIKDTDQEHVCIFGGDYIYRMDISQMLRFHKKREADLTVAAIPVPVSEARHFGIIEVDENLCMTGFVGKPQISPRTMPGQPYMLLASMGNYIFNRHPLEDKLQQDSQDGQSVHDFGRDVIPKMYPGGKVYVYDFSQNHIPDAQPKEAGYWRDVGTIRSYWEANMDLVGIEPQFNLYNQQWPVLTYNPPFPPAKFVHFSYFRTGHATNFMISPGAIISGAMVKKSVVGCNTRVHSFSHVNESVVMNNVVIGRGCIKYNSSKGVETIHLSQICNRKSTNENIEHICIIGSVCVSCNQRIRVYLK
;
A
#
# COMPACT_ATOMS: atom_id res chain seq x y z
N MET A 1 6.14 11.60 -20.59
CA MET A 1 7.27 11.79 -21.53
C MET A 1 8.26 12.86 -21.07
N ASN A 2 7.87 14.10 -20.73
CA ASN A 2 8.82 15.17 -20.35
C ASN A 2 9.75 14.79 -19.19
N LEU A 3 9.26 14.14 -18.14
CA LEU A 3 10.06 13.71 -16.99
C LEU A 3 11.17 12.70 -17.32
N ILE A 4 11.00 11.89 -18.36
CA ILE A 4 12.01 10.93 -18.80
C ILE A 4 13.06 11.64 -19.65
N LYS A 5 12.64 12.61 -20.46
CA LYS A 5 13.53 13.38 -21.35
C LYS A 5 14.46 14.35 -20.61
N ASP A 6 14.01 14.85 -19.46
CA ASP A 6 14.76 15.81 -18.64
C ASP A 6 15.91 15.16 -17.84
N THR A 7 16.04 13.84 -17.88
CA THR A 7 17.08 13.08 -17.18
C THR A 7 17.82 12.18 -18.15
N ASP A 8 19.13 12.02 -17.97
CA ASP A 8 19.96 11.13 -18.79
C ASP A 8 20.15 9.76 -18.13
N GLN A 9 19.04 9.19 -17.61
CA GLN A 9 19.06 7.91 -16.93
C GLN A 9 18.81 6.75 -17.89
N GLU A 10 19.58 5.69 -17.76
CA GLU A 10 19.48 4.47 -18.59
C GLU A 10 18.25 3.63 -18.23
N HIS A 11 17.87 3.64 -16.96
CA HIS A 11 16.76 2.83 -16.43
C HIS A 11 15.68 3.69 -15.78
N VAL A 12 14.42 3.32 -15.98
CA VAL A 12 13.24 3.98 -15.41
C VAL A 12 12.49 2.99 -14.52
N CYS A 13 12.36 3.34 -13.23
CA CYS A 13 11.58 2.57 -12.28
C CYS A 13 10.18 3.16 -12.15
N ILE A 14 9.15 2.33 -12.27
CA ILE A 14 7.74 2.73 -12.12
C ILE A 14 7.12 1.84 -11.04
N PHE A 15 6.52 2.46 -10.03
CA PHE A 15 5.89 1.75 -8.91
C PHE A 15 4.44 2.18 -8.73
N GLY A 16 3.57 1.21 -8.42
CA GLY A 16 2.21 1.48 -7.97
C GLY A 16 2.20 2.22 -6.63
N GLY A 17 1.26 3.16 -6.45
CA GLY A 17 1.15 3.99 -5.24
C GLY A 17 0.16 3.45 -4.20
N ASP A 18 -0.47 2.32 -4.44
CA ASP A 18 -1.53 1.71 -3.64
C ASP A 18 -1.16 0.33 -3.07
N TYR A 19 0.14 0.08 -2.91
CA TYR A 19 0.66 -1.15 -2.35
C TYR A 19 1.57 -0.91 -1.15
N ILE A 20 1.49 -1.79 -0.16
CA ILE A 20 2.38 -1.81 0.99
C ILE A 20 3.33 -3.00 0.83
N TYR A 21 4.61 -2.72 0.74
CA TYR A 21 5.68 -3.71 0.68
C TYR A 21 7.01 -3.07 1.09
N ARG A 22 8.00 -3.90 1.33
CA ARG A 22 9.39 -3.47 1.55
C ARG A 22 10.28 -4.21 0.56
N MET A 23 11.06 -3.46 -0.21
CA MET A 23 11.84 -4.00 -1.31
C MET A 23 13.20 -3.31 -1.42
N ASP A 24 14.26 -4.11 -1.59
CA ASP A 24 15.53 -3.61 -2.11
C ASP A 24 15.47 -3.62 -3.65
N ILE A 25 15.22 -2.44 -4.21
CA ILE A 25 15.10 -2.23 -5.65
C ILE A 25 16.40 -2.58 -6.38
N SER A 26 17.56 -2.45 -5.71
CA SER A 26 18.85 -2.77 -6.31
C SER A 26 18.98 -4.25 -6.69
N GLN A 27 18.29 -5.15 -5.99
CA GLN A 27 18.25 -6.57 -6.34
C GLN A 27 17.49 -6.80 -7.65
N MET A 28 16.34 -6.16 -7.82
CA MET A 28 15.58 -6.21 -9.07
C MET A 28 16.36 -5.56 -10.22
N LEU A 29 17.05 -4.45 -9.98
CA LEU A 29 17.88 -3.79 -11.00
C LEU A 29 19.07 -4.66 -11.42
N ARG A 30 19.73 -5.36 -10.47
CA ARG A 30 20.78 -6.34 -10.81
C ARG A 30 20.25 -7.49 -11.66
N PHE A 31 19.06 -7.99 -11.34
CA PHE A 31 18.39 -9.01 -12.14
C PHE A 31 18.10 -8.49 -13.55
N HIS A 32 17.53 -7.27 -13.68
CA HIS A 32 17.23 -6.62 -14.95
C HIS A 32 18.47 -6.52 -15.84
N LYS A 33 19.58 -6.00 -15.30
CA LYS A 33 20.86 -5.88 -16.02
C LYS A 33 21.45 -7.24 -16.41
N LYS A 34 21.41 -8.24 -15.51
CA LYS A 34 21.93 -9.58 -15.78
C LYS A 34 21.17 -10.29 -16.91
N ARG A 35 19.88 -9.98 -17.07
CA ARG A 35 19.01 -10.54 -18.13
C ARG A 35 19.07 -9.72 -19.42
N GLU A 36 19.75 -8.58 -19.44
CA GLU A 36 19.73 -7.63 -20.55
C GLU A 36 18.28 -7.31 -20.98
N ALA A 37 17.41 -7.14 -19.97
CA ALA A 37 15.99 -6.98 -20.17
C ALA A 37 15.63 -5.58 -20.70
N ASP A 38 14.63 -5.49 -21.57
CA ASP A 38 13.99 -4.23 -21.93
C ASP A 38 12.97 -3.80 -20.86
N LEU A 39 12.35 -4.80 -20.22
CA LEU A 39 11.41 -4.63 -19.12
C LEU A 39 11.58 -5.76 -18.11
N THR A 40 11.62 -5.42 -16.84
CA THR A 40 11.44 -6.37 -15.74
C THR A 40 10.19 -6.01 -14.95
N VAL A 41 9.31 -6.98 -14.75
CA VAL A 41 8.08 -6.87 -13.96
C VAL A 41 8.29 -7.59 -12.63
N ALA A 42 8.07 -6.92 -11.51
CA ALA A 42 8.03 -7.60 -10.22
C ALA A 42 6.71 -8.35 -10.06
N ALA A 43 6.78 -9.59 -9.63
CA ALA A 43 5.63 -10.43 -9.35
C ALA A 43 5.81 -11.22 -8.06
N ILE A 44 4.69 -11.58 -7.45
CA ILE A 44 4.66 -12.39 -6.25
C ILE A 44 3.91 -13.70 -6.52
N PRO A 45 4.42 -14.85 -6.05
CA PRO A 45 3.66 -16.09 -6.09
C PRO A 45 2.39 -16.00 -5.23
N VAL A 46 1.25 -16.32 -5.84
CA VAL A 46 -0.06 -16.38 -5.15
C VAL A 46 -0.76 -17.71 -5.45
N PRO A 47 -1.61 -18.22 -4.55
CA PRO A 47 -2.44 -19.40 -4.82
C PRO A 47 -3.37 -19.20 -6.02
N VAL A 48 -3.62 -20.24 -6.79
CA VAL A 48 -4.56 -20.23 -7.94
C VAL A 48 -5.94 -19.70 -7.55
N SER A 49 -6.40 -19.96 -6.32
CA SER A 49 -7.69 -19.46 -5.80
C SER A 49 -7.81 -17.93 -5.76
N GLU A 50 -6.69 -17.22 -5.73
CA GLU A 50 -6.64 -15.75 -5.66
C GLU A 50 -6.50 -15.07 -7.02
N ALA A 51 -6.33 -15.83 -8.10
CA ALA A 51 -6.07 -15.34 -9.46
C ALA A 51 -7.00 -14.19 -9.90
N ARG A 52 -8.27 -14.28 -9.56
CA ARG A 52 -9.32 -13.32 -9.95
C ARG A 52 -9.12 -11.89 -9.43
N HIS A 53 -8.24 -11.72 -8.44
CA HIS A 53 -7.98 -10.42 -7.81
C HIS A 53 -6.86 -9.63 -8.49
N PHE A 54 -5.99 -10.33 -9.24
CA PHE A 54 -4.73 -9.77 -9.74
C PHE A 54 -4.58 -9.90 -11.26
N GLY A 55 -3.68 -9.10 -11.81
CA GLY A 55 -3.10 -9.36 -13.12
C GLY A 55 -2.11 -10.52 -13.01
N ILE A 56 -2.36 -11.60 -13.74
CA ILE A 56 -1.53 -12.81 -13.70
C ILE A 56 -0.57 -12.81 -14.89
N ILE A 57 0.70 -13.10 -14.58
CA ILE A 57 1.78 -13.19 -15.54
C ILE A 57 2.09 -14.64 -15.80
N GLU A 58 2.16 -15.02 -17.06
CA GLU A 58 2.65 -16.34 -17.50
C GLU A 58 4.10 -16.22 -17.91
N VAL A 59 4.92 -17.22 -17.55
CA VAL A 59 6.35 -17.25 -17.82
C VAL A 59 6.79 -18.61 -18.33
N ASP A 60 7.94 -18.63 -19.01
CA ASP A 60 8.69 -19.84 -19.30
C ASP A 60 9.61 -20.24 -18.12
N GLU A 61 10.42 -21.29 -18.32
CA GLU A 61 11.38 -21.81 -17.32
C GLU A 61 12.50 -20.80 -16.99
N ASN A 62 12.73 -19.80 -17.83
CA ASN A 62 13.73 -18.76 -17.65
C ASN A 62 13.17 -17.47 -17.03
N LEU A 63 11.90 -17.48 -16.59
CA LEU A 63 11.16 -16.32 -16.15
C LEU A 63 10.97 -15.27 -17.24
N CYS A 64 11.08 -15.63 -18.52
CA CYS A 64 10.70 -14.77 -19.62
C CYS A 64 9.16 -14.75 -19.74
N MET A 65 8.59 -13.56 -19.87
CA MET A 65 7.14 -13.38 -19.93
C MET A 65 6.58 -13.91 -21.24
N THR A 66 5.58 -14.77 -21.14
CA THR A 66 4.89 -15.40 -22.29
C THR A 66 3.43 -14.98 -22.40
N GLY A 67 2.85 -14.43 -21.32
CA GLY A 67 1.47 -13.98 -21.31
C GLY A 67 1.16 -13.05 -20.13
N PHE A 68 0.06 -12.29 -20.29
CA PHE A 68 -0.51 -11.47 -19.23
C PHE A 68 -2.04 -11.51 -19.30
N VAL A 69 -2.67 -11.91 -18.19
CA VAL A 69 -4.12 -12.01 -18.10
C VAL A 69 -4.62 -11.17 -16.93
N GLY A 70 -5.35 -10.09 -17.21
CA GLY A 70 -5.92 -9.22 -16.18
C GLY A 70 -7.14 -9.87 -15.52
N LYS A 71 -7.08 -10.14 -14.22
CA LYS A 71 -8.20 -10.65 -13.39
C LYS A 71 -8.94 -11.83 -14.06
N PRO A 72 -8.26 -12.95 -14.31
CA PRO A 72 -8.78 -14.06 -15.12
C PRO A 72 -10.01 -14.71 -14.46
N GLN A 73 -10.99 -15.06 -15.28
CA GLN A 73 -12.15 -15.87 -14.87
C GLN A 73 -11.87 -17.39 -15.01
N ILE A 74 -10.89 -17.76 -15.81
CA ILE A 74 -10.43 -19.13 -16.03
C ILE A 74 -8.99 -19.21 -15.52
N SER A 75 -8.60 -20.35 -14.95
CA SER A 75 -7.26 -20.53 -14.40
C SER A 75 -6.19 -20.36 -15.49
N PRO A 76 -5.30 -19.37 -15.36
CA PRO A 76 -4.17 -19.20 -16.27
C PRO A 76 -3.09 -20.27 -16.02
N ARG A 77 -2.04 -20.25 -16.84
CA ARG A 77 -0.90 -21.17 -16.69
C ARG A 77 -0.18 -20.92 -15.37
N THR A 78 0.05 -21.99 -14.62
CA THR A 78 0.75 -21.95 -13.32
C THR A 78 2.26 -21.75 -13.50
N MET A 79 2.93 -21.38 -12.40
CA MET A 79 4.38 -21.23 -12.38
C MET A 79 5.09 -22.55 -12.76
N PRO A 80 6.20 -22.50 -13.50
CA PRO A 80 7.03 -23.67 -13.74
C PRO A 80 7.42 -24.38 -12.44
N GLY A 81 7.16 -25.69 -12.35
CA GLY A 81 7.44 -26.48 -11.16
C GLY A 81 6.52 -26.27 -9.95
N GLN A 82 5.53 -25.37 -10.03
CA GLN A 82 4.60 -25.07 -8.92
C GLN A 82 3.13 -25.07 -9.40
N PRO A 83 2.48 -26.24 -9.46
CA PRO A 83 1.16 -26.40 -10.11
C PRO A 83 -0.01 -25.71 -9.40
N TYR A 84 0.19 -25.17 -8.18
CA TYR A 84 -0.84 -24.49 -7.40
C TYR A 84 -0.56 -22.99 -7.22
N MET A 85 0.51 -22.47 -7.85
CA MET A 85 0.93 -21.08 -7.71
C MET A 85 0.92 -20.36 -9.06
N LEU A 86 0.59 -19.09 -9.01
CA LEU A 86 0.58 -18.14 -10.12
C LEU A 86 1.47 -16.96 -9.78
N LEU A 87 1.95 -16.24 -10.77
CA LEU A 87 2.66 -14.98 -10.58
C LEU A 87 1.71 -13.80 -10.73
N ALA A 88 1.39 -13.16 -9.61
CA ALA A 88 0.61 -11.92 -9.59
C ALA A 88 1.53 -10.71 -9.82
N SER A 89 1.17 -9.86 -10.78
CA SER A 89 1.88 -8.60 -11.01
C SER A 89 1.73 -7.67 -9.82
N MET A 90 2.85 -7.15 -9.33
CA MET A 90 2.89 -6.17 -8.23
C MET A 90 2.69 -4.72 -8.71
N GLY A 91 2.62 -4.47 -10.02
CA GLY A 91 2.57 -3.10 -10.55
C GLY A 91 3.90 -2.34 -10.43
N ASN A 92 5.00 -3.05 -10.24
CA ASN A 92 6.35 -2.51 -10.11
C ASN A 92 7.19 -2.94 -11.32
N TYR A 93 7.80 -1.97 -11.98
CA TYR A 93 8.47 -2.15 -13.25
C TYR A 93 9.85 -1.49 -13.27
N ILE A 94 10.83 -2.13 -13.94
CA ILE A 94 12.08 -1.50 -14.36
C ILE A 94 12.15 -1.62 -15.87
N PHE A 95 12.26 -0.48 -16.55
CA PHE A 95 12.40 -0.38 -18.01
C PHE A 95 13.76 0.12 -18.37
N ASN A 96 14.30 -0.36 -19.49
CA ASN A 96 15.27 0.41 -20.24
C ASN A 96 14.58 1.64 -20.85
N ARG A 97 15.25 2.77 -20.84
CA ARG A 97 14.71 4.07 -21.25
C ARG A 97 14.17 4.05 -22.67
N HIS A 98 15.01 3.66 -23.64
CA HIS A 98 14.62 3.72 -25.06
C HIS A 98 13.41 2.82 -25.39
N PRO A 99 13.37 1.53 -25.01
CA PRO A 99 12.18 0.71 -25.20
C PRO A 99 10.90 1.29 -24.55
N LEU A 100 11.03 1.95 -23.39
CA LEU A 100 9.91 2.62 -22.75
C LEU A 100 9.42 3.83 -23.55
N GLU A 101 10.34 4.71 -23.98
CA GLU A 101 10.00 5.91 -24.77
C GLU A 101 9.28 5.53 -26.07
N ASP A 102 9.81 4.54 -26.80
CA ASP A 102 9.23 4.05 -28.04
C ASP A 102 7.81 3.51 -27.82
N LYS A 103 7.61 2.71 -26.76
CA LYS A 103 6.28 2.14 -26.47
C LYS A 103 5.28 3.18 -26.00
N LEU A 104 5.70 4.15 -25.18
CA LEU A 104 4.85 5.25 -24.75
C LEU A 104 4.48 6.17 -25.92
N GLN A 105 5.37 6.38 -26.89
CA GLN A 105 5.07 7.14 -28.09
C GLN A 105 4.06 6.40 -28.97
N GLN A 106 4.25 5.10 -29.18
CA GLN A 106 3.27 4.26 -29.92
C GLN A 106 1.90 4.27 -29.24
N ASP A 107 1.88 4.09 -27.91
CA ASP A 107 0.65 4.07 -27.12
C ASP A 107 -0.09 5.41 -27.13
N SER A 108 0.64 6.54 -27.14
CA SER A 108 0.04 7.88 -27.21
C SER A 108 -0.70 8.18 -28.52
N GLN A 109 -0.38 7.44 -29.59
CA GLN A 109 -1.01 7.56 -30.92
C GLN A 109 -2.15 6.56 -31.10
N ASP A 110 -2.31 5.60 -30.19
CA ASP A 110 -3.36 4.58 -30.25
C ASP A 110 -4.65 5.09 -29.60
N GLY A 111 -5.59 5.55 -30.42
CA GLY A 111 -6.89 6.07 -29.96
C GLY A 111 -7.79 5.03 -29.24
N GLN A 112 -7.42 3.75 -29.24
CA GLN A 112 -8.13 2.69 -28.51
C GLN A 112 -7.49 2.39 -27.15
N SER A 113 -6.30 2.91 -26.89
CA SER A 113 -5.58 2.73 -25.64
C SER A 113 -6.21 3.55 -24.50
N VAL A 114 -6.28 2.95 -23.30
CA VAL A 114 -6.61 3.66 -22.06
C VAL A 114 -5.34 4.09 -21.29
N HIS A 115 -4.16 3.88 -21.90
CA HIS A 115 -2.85 4.25 -21.39
C HIS A 115 -2.48 3.57 -20.06
N ASP A 116 -2.90 2.31 -19.91
CA ASP A 116 -2.56 1.47 -18.77
C ASP A 116 -1.35 0.57 -19.08
N PHE A 117 -0.37 0.52 -18.15
CA PHE A 117 0.83 -0.28 -18.36
C PHE A 117 0.52 -1.76 -18.53
N GLY A 118 -0.32 -2.32 -17.66
CA GLY A 118 -0.66 -3.74 -17.68
C GLY A 118 -1.51 -4.15 -18.89
N ARG A 119 -2.40 -3.25 -19.32
CA ARG A 119 -3.36 -3.54 -20.39
C ARG A 119 -2.84 -3.19 -21.79
N ASP A 120 -2.14 -2.06 -21.91
CA ASP A 120 -1.87 -1.48 -23.22
C ASP A 120 -0.38 -1.48 -23.61
N VAL A 121 0.52 -1.32 -22.62
CA VAL A 121 1.97 -1.18 -22.88
C VAL A 121 2.69 -2.54 -22.79
N ILE A 122 2.58 -3.24 -21.66
CA ILE A 122 3.29 -4.51 -21.42
C ILE A 122 2.90 -5.60 -22.42
N PRO A 123 1.61 -5.80 -22.78
CA PRO A 123 1.22 -6.78 -23.79
C PRO A 123 1.84 -6.55 -25.17
N LYS A 124 2.20 -5.32 -25.49
CA LYS A 124 2.89 -4.98 -26.75
C LYS A 124 4.42 -5.17 -26.67
N MET A 125 4.98 -5.46 -25.49
CA MET A 125 6.42 -5.62 -25.26
C MET A 125 6.85 -7.08 -25.17
N TYR A 126 6.14 -7.94 -24.43
CA TYR A 126 6.60 -9.30 -24.15
C TYR A 126 6.77 -10.21 -25.40
N PRO A 127 6.04 -10.02 -26.51
CA PRO A 127 6.30 -10.82 -27.70
C PRO A 127 7.70 -10.61 -28.29
N GLY A 128 8.38 -9.52 -27.92
CA GLY A 128 9.78 -9.25 -28.32
C GLY A 128 10.83 -10.08 -27.57
N GLY A 129 10.44 -10.83 -26.52
CA GLY A 129 11.30 -11.79 -25.84
C GLY A 129 12.29 -11.23 -24.81
N LYS A 130 12.29 -9.91 -24.54
CA LYS A 130 13.17 -9.26 -23.54
C LYS A 130 12.41 -8.71 -22.32
N VAL A 131 11.28 -9.31 -22.00
CA VAL A 131 10.49 -9.00 -20.82
C VAL A 131 10.62 -10.15 -19.82
N TYR A 132 11.15 -9.85 -18.64
CA TYR A 132 11.40 -10.84 -17.60
C TYR A 132 10.62 -10.54 -16.35
N VAL A 133 10.36 -11.59 -15.56
CA VAL A 133 9.65 -11.48 -14.29
C VAL A 133 10.63 -11.67 -13.13
N TYR A 134 10.67 -10.71 -12.25
CA TYR A 134 11.41 -10.77 -10.99
C TYR A 134 10.50 -11.32 -9.90
N ASP A 135 10.85 -12.49 -9.37
CA ASP A 135 10.14 -13.07 -8.23
C ASP A 135 10.47 -12.30 -6.95
N PHE A 136 9.49 -11.53 -6.47
CA PHE A 136 9.63 -10.71 -5.27
C PHE A 136 9.87 -11.53 -4.00
N SER A 137 9.47 -12.80 -3.95
CA SER A 137 9.76 -13.68 -2.81
C SER A 137 11.26 -13.89 -2.58
N GLN A 138 12.08 -13.66 -3.62
CA GLN A 138 13.55 -13.71 -3.57
C GLN A 138 14.21 -12.40 -3.13
N ASN A 139 13.42 -11.36 -2.84
CA ASN A 139 13.95 -10.09 -2.38
C ASN A 139 14.29 -10.15 -0.89
N HIS A 140 15.52 -9.84 -0.54
CA HIS A 140 16.02 -9.91 0.83
C HIS A 140 16.23 -8.50 1.40
N ILE A 141 15.59 -8.25 2.53
CA ILE A 141 15.76 -7.03 3.30
C ILE A 141 16.63 -7.32 4.52
N PRO A 142 17.65 -6.51 4.81
CA PRO A 142 18.47 -6.66 6.03
C PRO A 142 17.58 -6.69 7.29
N ASP A 143 17.87 -7.59 8.21
CA ASP A 143 17.17 -7.77 9.48
C ASP A 143 15.65 -8.01 9.36
N ALA A 144 15.17 -8.45 8.19
CA ALA A 144 13.78 -8.85 8.04
C ALA A 144 13.54 -10.23 8.67
N GLN A 145 12.44 -10.36 9.39
CA GLN A 145 12.03 -11.65 9.95
C GLN A 145 11.43 -12.55 8.85
N PRO A 146 11.48 -13.89 8.99
CA PRO A 146 10.93 -14.82 8.00
C PRO A 146 9.44 -14.55 7.65
N LYS A 147 8.64 -14.06 8.62
CA LYS A 147 7.23 -13.71 8.41
C LYS A 147 7.01 -12.49 7.49
N GLU A 148 8.05 -11.66 7.31
CA GLU A 148 8.00 -10.49 6.44
C GLU A 148 8.34 -10.82 4.98
N ALA A 149 8.91 -12.03 4.73
CA ALA A 149 9.30 -12.43 3.38
C ALA A 149 8.09 -12.44 2.45
N GLY A 150 8.20 -11.75 1.32
CA GLY A 150 7.11 -11.65 0.36
C GLY A 150 5.89 -10.85 0.84
N TYR A 151 5.99 -10.08 1.92
CA TYR A 151 4.88 -9.22 2.34
C TYR A 151 4.57 -8.18 1.28
N TRP A 152 3.39 -8.32 0.69
CA TRP A 152 2.83 -7.38 -0.27
C TRP A 152 1.32 -7.30 -0.06
N ARG A 153 0.78 -6.08 0.00
CA ARG A 153 -0.64 -5.86 0.27
C ARG A 153 -1.18 -4.72 -0.58
N ASP A 154 -2.24 -5.01 -1.31
CA ASP A 154 -3.04 -4.01 -2.00
C ASP A 154 -3.90 -3.24 -0.99
N VAL A 155 -3.85 -1.91 -1.04
CA VAL A 155 -4.66 -1.00 -0.22
C VAL A 155 -5.55 -0.09 -1.08
N GLY A 156 -5.89 -0.52 -2.27
CA GLY A 156 -6.75 0.20 -3.23
C GLY A 156 -8.21 0.33 -2.80
N THR A 157 -8.64 -0.35 -1.71
CA THR A 157 -9.97 -0.17 -1.11
C THR A 157 -9.85 0.40 0.30
N ILE A 158 -10.90 1.12 0.76
CA ILE A 158 -10.94 1.65 2.13
C ILE A 158 -10.83 0.52 3.16
N ARG A 159 -11.43 -0.62 2.87
CA ARG A 159 -11.36 -1.79 3.74
C ARG A 159 -9.95 -2.36 3.83
N SER A 160 -9.29 -2.60 2.70
CA SER A 160 -7.92 -3.13 2.69
C SER A 160 -6.92 -2.15 3.33
N TYR A 161 -7.12 -0.83 3.12
CA TYR A 161 -6.35 0.21 3.80
C TYR A 161 -6.53 0.15 5.33
N TRP A 162 -7.78 0.03 5.81
CA TRP A 162 -8.07 -0.09 7.23
C TRP A 162 -7.47 -1.38 7.82
N GLU A 163 -7.66 -2.52 7.16
CA GLU A 163 -7.12 -3.82 7.59
C GLU A 163 -5.59 -3.78 7.70
N ALA A 164 -4.91 -3.14 6.75
CA ALA A 164 -3.46 -2.97 6.80
C ALA A 164 -3.00 -2.15 8.01
N ASN A 165 -3.75 -1.10 8.38
CA ASN A 165 -3.46 -0.31 9.57
C ASN A 165 -3.77 -1.08 10.87
N MET A 166 -4.84 -1.90 10.88
CA MET A 166 -5.18 -2.73 12.05
C MET A 166 -4.18 -3.86 12.29
N ASP A 167 -3.56 -4.36 11.23
CA ASP A 167 -2.46 -5.33 11.33
C ASP A 167 -1.26 -4.73 12.11
N LEU A 168 -0.92 -3.46 11.84
CA LEU A 168 0.20 -2.77 12.51
C LEU A 168 0.00 -2.61 14.02
N VAL A 169 -1.23 -2.55 14.51
CA VAL A 169 -1.54 -2.43 15.95
C VAL A 169 -1.71 -3.79 16.63
N GLY A 170 -1.55 -4.87 15.90
CA GLY A 170 -1.49 -6.23 16.41
C GLY A 170 -0.29 -6.44 17.34
N ILE A 171 -0.32 -7.49 18.16
CA ILE A 171 0.80 -7.84 19.05
C ILE A 171 2.04 -8.25 18.24
N GLU A 172 1.82 -9.00 17.17
CA GLU A 172 2.85 -9.46 16.25
C GLU A 172 2.50 -9.08 14.81
N PRO A 173 2.67 -7.80 14.42
CA PRO A 173 2.36 -7.38 13.06
C PRO A 173 3.24 -8.12 12.05
N GLN A 174 2.67 -8.45 10.91
CA GLN A 174 3.43 -9.07 9.84
C GLN A 174 4.44 -8.08 9.24
N PHE A 175 4.07 -6.83 9.09
CA PHE A 175 4.94 -5.75 8.61
C PHE A 175 5.60 -5.02 9.79
N ASN A 176 6.94 -5.16 9.93
CA ASN A 176 7.68 -4.56 11.04
C ASN A 176 8.15 -3.13 10.70
N LEU A 177 7.55 -2.11 11.29
CA LEU A 177 7.98 -0.72 11.13
C LEU A 177 9.28 -0.36 11.90
N TYR A 178 9.73 -1.22 12.80
CA TYR A 178 10.86 -0.95 13.72
C TYR A 178 12.19 -1.52 13.24
N ASN A 179 12.27 -2.01 11.99
CA ASN A 179 13.53 -2.44 11.40
C ASN A 179 14.43 -1.22 11.16
N GLN A 180 15.50 -1.10 11.96
CA GLN A 180 16.44 0.03 11.88
C GLN A 180 17.47 -0.13 10.77
N GLN A 181 17.72 -1.34 10.28
CA GLN A 181 18.66 -1.59 9.19
C GLN A 181 18.06 -1.26 7.82
N TRP A 182 16.72 -1.25 7.74
CA TRP A 182 15.96 -0.89 6.54
C TRP A 182 14.75 -0.04 6.92
N PRO A 183 14.95 1.20 7.38
CA PRO A 183 13.88 2.05 7.87
C PRO A 183 12.94 2.49 6.74
N VAL A 184 11.65 2.61 7.05
CA VAL A 184 10.69 3.25 6.16
C VAL A 184 10.89 4.75 6.21
N LEU A 185 11.45 5.33 5.15
CA LEU A 185 11.67 6.77 5.04
C LEU A 185 10.37 7.46 4.64
N THR A 186 9.90 8.34 5.51
CA THR A 186 8.68 9.13 5.28
C THR A 186 8.88 10.56 5.76
N TYR A 187 8.01 11.45 5.31
CA TYR A 187 7.97 12.80 5.86
C TYR A 187 7.57 12.74 7.34
N ASN A 188 8.50 13.15 8.20
CA ASN A 188 8.29 13.23 9.64
C ASN A 188 8.39 14.69 10.08
N PRO A 189 7.26 15.39 10.23
CA PRO A 189 7.27 16.78 10.67
C PRO A 189 7.79 16.89 12.11
N PRO A 190 8.45 18.01 12.48
CA PRO A 190 9.07 18.22 13.78
C PRO A 190 8.03 18.49 14.87
N PHE A 191 7.11 17.56 15.10
CA PHE A 191 6.16 17.63 16.20
C PHE A 191 6.76 17.12 17.50
N PRO A 192 6.30 17.67 18.67
CA PRO A 192 6.70 17.12 19.96
C PRO A 192 6.18 15.70 20.14
N PRO A 193 6.72 14.94 21.12
CA PRO A 193 6.20 13.61 21.44
C PRO A 193 4.70 13.59 21.73
N ALA A 194 4.06 12.47 21.49
CA ALA A 194 2.65 12.27 21.84
C ALA A 194 2.44 12.42 23.35
N LYS A 195 1.34 13.06 23.75
CA LYS A 195 1.05 13.38 25.15
C LYS A 195 -0.27 12.78 25.62
N PHE A 196 -0.23 12.08 26.74
CA PHE A 196 -1.40 11.60 27.48
C PHE A 196 -1.60 12.45 28.72
N VAL A 197 -2.80 12.97 28.92
CA VAL A 197 -3.09 13.84 30.07
C VAL A 197 -4.36 13.41 30.79
N HIS A 198 -4.44 13.84 32.04
CA HIS A 198 -5.40 13.50 33.06
C HIS A 198 -5.24 12.09 33.63
N PHE A 199 -5.15 12.05 34.93
CA PHE A 199 -5.24 10.86 35.73
C PHE A 199 -6.13 11.17 36.92
N SER A 200 -7.40 10.81 36.82
CA SER A 200 -8.36 10.83 37.91
C SER A 200 -9.34 9.69 37.76
N TYR A 201 -10.04 9.33 38.83
CA TYR A 201 -10.94 8.18 38.84
C TYR A 201 -11.95 8.14 37.67
N PHE A 202 -12.41 9.32 37.22
CA PHE A 202 -13.40 9.43 36.13
C PHE A 202 -12.83 9.98 34.82
N ARG A 203 -11.54 10.34 34.76
CA ARG A 203 -10.95 10.99 33.62
C ARG A 203 -9.48 10.60 33.48
N THR A 204 -9.20 9.67 32.59
CA THR A 204 -7.83 9.19 32.33
C THR A 204 -7.58 9.11 30.83
N GLY A 205 -6.46 9.66 30.38
CA GLY A 205 -5.96 9.43 29.02
C GLY A 205 -5.31 8.05 28.96
N HIS A 206 -5.92 7.13 28.22
CA HIS A 206 -5.52 5.73 28.15
C HIS A 206 -5.52 5.18 26.73
N ALA A 207 -4.54 4.34 26.41
CA ALA A 207 -4.49 3.65 25.12
C ALA A 207 -3.95 2.23 25.26
N THR A 208 -4.48 1.29 24.46
CA THR A 208 -4.05 -0.11 24.38
C THR A 208 -4.06 -0.60 22.94
N ASN A 209 -3.00 -1.38 22.55
CA ASN A 209 -2.81 -1.89 21.19
C ASN A 209 -2.97 -0.76 20.16
N PHE A 210 -2.04 0.17 20.16
CA PHE A 210 -2.18 1.41 19.39
C PHE A 210 -0.87 1.83 18.74
N MET A 211 -0.99 2.67 17.72
CA MET A 211 0.09 3.51 17.23
C MET A 211 -0.34 4.97 17.28
N ILE A 212 0.41 5.82 17.98
CA ILE A 212 0.12 7.25 18.11
C ILE A 212 1.33 8.05 17.68
N SER A 213 1.12 8.89 16.67
CA SER A 213 2.17 9.68 16.04
C SER A 213 2.53 10.92 16.85
N PRO A 214 3.70 11.56 16.60
CA PRO A 214 4.13 12.78 17.27
C PRO A 214 3.12 13.92 17.18
N GLY A 215 3.09 14.77 18.20
CA GLY A 215 2.17 15.91 18.30
C GLY A 215 0.75 15.55 18.74
N ALA A 216 0.40 14.28 18.83
CA ALA A 216 -0.92 13.87 19.26
C ALA A 216 -1.12 14.09 20.78
N ILE A 217 -2.34 14.50 21.19
CA ILE A 217 -2.73 14.68 22.59
C ILE A 217 -3.99 13.88 22.89
N ILE A 218 -3.87 12.90 23.77
CA ILE A 218 -4.99 12.11 24.30
C ILE A 218 -5.39 12.68 25.67
N SER A 219 -6.46 13.47 25.69
CA SER A 219 -6.87 14.25 26.85
C SER A 219 -8.04 13.60 27.59
N GLY A 220 -7.76 12.67 28.50
CA GLY A 220 -8.79 11.98 29.28
C GLY A 220 -9.75 11.15 28.41
N ALA A 221 -9.25 10.55 27.37
CA ALA A 221 -9.97 9.70 26.41
C ALA A 221 -9.39 8.29 26.37
N MET A 222 -10.15 7.34 25.86
CA MET A 222 -9.72 5.97 25.63
C MET A 222 -9.48 5.73 24.14
N VAL A 223 -8.28 5.21 23.81
CA VAL A 223 -7.91 4.79 22.46
C VAL A 223 -7.56 3.30 22.49
N LYS A 224 -8.18 2.50 21.64
CA LYS A 224 -7.96 1.06 21.60
C LYS A 224 -7.86 0.57 20.17
N LYS A 225 -6.91 -0.35 19.87
CA LYS A 225 -6.73 -0.95 18.55
C LYS A 225 -6.81 0.08 17.42
N SER A 226 -6.08 1.19 17.53
CA SER A 226 -6.24 2.32 16.61
C SER A 226 -4.91 2.93 16.24
N VAL A 227 -4.85 3.46 15.01
CA VAL A 227 -3.73 4.29 14.52
C VAL A 227 -4.16 5.74 14.57
N VAL A 228 -3.35 6.60 15.23
CA VAL A 228 -3.63 8.03 15.40
C VAL A 228 -2.50 8.85 14.76
N GLY A 229 -2.86 9.64 13.77
CA GLY A 229 -1.93 10.47 13.00
C GLY A 229 -1.37 11.66 13.79
N CYS A 230 -0.40 12.34 13.16
CA CYS A 230 0.32 13.47 13.75
C CYS A 230 -0.62 14.63 14.09
N ASN A 231 -0.25 15.41 15.13
CA ASN A 231 -0.95 16.62 15.54
C ASN A 231 -2.46 16.43 15.78
N THR A 232 -2.86 15.25 16.22
CA THR A 232 -4.26 14.89 16.48
C THR A 232 -4.61 15.16 17.94
N ARG A 233 -5.83 15.64 18.21
CA ARG A 233 -6.32 15.84 19.57
C ARG A 233 -7.58 15.05 19.82
N VAL A 234 -7.56 14.20 20.86
CA VAL A 234 -8.73 13.46 21.33
C VAL A 234 -9.14 13.98 22.70
N HIS A 235 -10.33 14.62 22.76
CA HIS A 235 -10.81 15.22 23.98
C HIS A 235 -11.45 14.21 24.94
N SER A 236 -11.62 14.65 26.20
CA SER A 236 -12.04 13.83 27.33
C SER A 236 -13.38 13.11 27.13
N PHE A 237 -13.46 11.92 27.72
CA PHE A 237 -14.63 11.03 27.68
C PHE A 237 -14.96 10.50 26.29
N SER A 238 -14.03 10.61 25.35
CA SER A 238 -14.16 10.04 24.03
C SER A 238 -13.55 8.65 23.99
N HIS A 239 -14.15 7.79 23.16
CA HIS A 239 -13.68 6.44 22.92
C HIS A 239 -13.41 6.28 21.43
N VAL A 240 -12.16 5.92 21.10
CA VAL A 240 -11.70 5.62 19.73
C VAL A 240 -11.28 4.16 19.72
N ASN A 241 -11.99 3.33 18.95
CA ASN A 241 -11.71 1.91 18.88
C ASN A 241 -11.67 1.44 17.42
N GLU A 242 -10.68 0.58 17.10
CA GLU A 242 -10.50 -0.03 15.77
C GLU A 242 -10.59 1.00 14.62
N SER A 243 -9.90 2.12 14.81
CA SER A 243 -10.03 3.30 13.94
C SER A 243 -8.69 3.76 13.40
N VAL A 244 -8.70 4.29 12.18
CA VAL A 244 -7.59 5.05 11.61
C VAL A 244 -7.95 6.52 11.65
N VAL A 245 -7.21 7.29 12.45
CA VAL A 245 -7.38 8.74 12.59
C VAL A 245 -6.23 9.44 11.86
N MET A 246 -6.56 10.23 10.85
CA MET A 246 -5.57 10.94 10.03
C MET A 246 -4.91 12.09 10.79
N ASN A 247 -3.92 12.73 10.15
CA ASN A 247 -3.22 13.87 10.72
C ASN A 247 -4.14 15.10 10.92
N ASN A 248 -3.82 15.93 11.92
CA ASN A 248 -4.50 17.21 12.21
C ASN A 248 -5.98 17.08 12.55
N VAL A 249 -6.40 15.95 13.09
CA VAL A 249 -7.79 15.69 13.47
C VAL A 249 -8.06 16.14 14.90
N VAL A 250 -9.24 16.70 15.14
CA VAL A 250 -9.74 17.00 16.49
C VAL A 250 -11.01 16.19 16.75
N ILE A 251 -10.96 15.27 17.70
CA ILE A 251 -12.12 14.52 18.18
C ILE A 251 -12.65 15.23 19.42
N GLY A 252 -13.90 15.69 19.35
CA GLY A 252 -14.57 16.46 20.41
C GLY A 252 -14.77 15.63 21.69
N ARG A 253 -15.28 16.30 22.73
CA ARG A 253 -15.54 15.68 24.04
C ARG A 253 -16.76 14.73 23.97
N GLY A 254 -16.65 13.58 24.61
CA GLY A 254 -17.74 12.60 24.70
C GLY A 254 -18.10 11.89 23.41
N CYS A 255 -17.21 11.94 22.40
CA CYS A 255 -17.41 11.21 21.14
C CYS A 255 -17.14 9.72 21.34
N ILE A 256 -18.03 8.86 20.85
CA ILE A 256 -17.83 7.41 20.84
C ILE A 256 -17.68 6.98 19.38
N LYS A 257 -16.56 6.36 19.05
CA LYS A 257 -16.25 5.81 17.74
C LYS A 257 -15.89 4.33 17.87
N TYR A 258 -16.70 3.49 17.27
CA TYR A 258 -16.48 2.06 17.16
C TYR A 258 -16.45 1.65 15.70
N ASN A 259 -15.66 0.61 15.41
CA ASN A 259 -15.75 -0.08 14.14
C ASN A 259 -17.14 -0.73 13.99
N SER A 260 -17.71 -0.66 12.80
CA SER A 260 -18.83 -1.47 12.44
C SER A 260 -18.66 -2.03 11.02
N SER A 261 -18.78 -3.34 10.86
CA SER A 261 -18.41 -4.08 9.63
C SER A 261 -19.41 -3.97 8.47
N LYS A 262 -20.45 -3.16 8.57
CA LYS A 262 -21.47 -2.98 7.53
C LYS A 262 -21.60 -1.55 7.03
N GLY A 263 -20.58 -1.08 6.33
CA GLY A 263 -20.63 0.22 5.64
C GLY A 263 -19.42 1.09 5.94
N VAL A 264 -18.96 1.78 4.90
CA VAL A 264 -17.87 2.73 5.00
C VAL A 264 -18.48 4.12 5.13
N GLU A 265 -18.46 4.71 6.31
CA GLU A 265 -18.73 6.13 6.46
C GLU A 265 -17.42 6.92 6.48
N THR A 266 -17.15 7.63 5.41
CA THR A 266 -16.13 8.69 5.39
C THR A 266 -16.76 9.94 6.00
N ILE A 267 -16.42 10.25 7.24
CA ILE A 267 -16.95 11.44 7.91
C ILE A 267 -16.02 12.61 7.62
N HIS A 268 -16.50 13.59 6.86
CA HIS A 268 -15.86 14.90 6.68
C HIS A 268 -15.82 15.66 8.00
N LEU A 269 -14.63 16.11 8.40
CA LEU A 269 -14.29 16.52 9.76
C LEU A 269 -14.56 17.98 10.13
N SER A 270 -15.40 18.69 9.45
CA SER A 270 -15.83 19.99 9.97
C SER A 270 -16.89 19.90 11.08
N GLN A 271 -17.50 18.74 11.31
CA GLN A 271 -18.59 18.58 12.29
C GLN A 271 -18.62 17.19 12.95
N ILE A 272 -17.68 16.88 13.85
CA ILE A 272 -17.90 15.84 14.85
C ILE A 272 -18.23 16.52 16.16
N CYS A 273 -19.40 17.09 16.25
CA CYS A 273 -20.04 17.53 17.48
C CYS A 273 -21.32 16.73 17.68
N ASN A 274 -21.43 16.09 18.86
CA ASN A 274 -22.65 15.61 19.47
C ASN A 274 -23.63 14.80 18.60
N ARG A 275 -23.35 13.54 18.33
CA ARG A 275 -24.42 12.54 18.15
C ARG A 275 -24.23 11.38 19.12
N LYS A 276 -25.12 11.27 20.09
CA LYS A 276 -25.43 10.02 20.79
C LYS A 276 -26.08 9.14 19.74
N SER A 277 -25.42 8.08 19.29
CA SER A 277 -26.10 7.00 18.57
C SER A 277 -26.57 5.98 19.58
N THR A 278 -27.87 5.90 19.75
CA THR A 278 -28.56 4.79 20.38
C THR A 278 -28.49 3.56 19.46
N ASN A 279 -28.03 2.46 20.01
CA ASN A 279 -28.18 1.07 19.55
C ASN A 279 -28.45 0.81 18.07
N GLU A 280 -27.45 0.17 17.42
CA GLU A 280 -27.68 -1.08 16.68
C GLU A 280 -26.33 -1.60 16.20
N ASN A 281 -26.13 -2.91 16.18
CA ASN A 281 -24.92 -3.62 15.72
C ASN A 281 -24.67 -3.36 14.24
N ILE A 282 -24.01 -2.26 13.94
CA ILE A 282 -23.54 -1.94 12.60
C ILE A 282 -22.02 -1.87 12.67
N GLU A 283 -21.33 -2.79 12.02
CA GLU A 283 -19.88 -2.78 11.89
C GLU A 283 -19.47 -1.72 10.84
N HIS A 284 -18.99 -0.56 11.26
CA HIS A 284 -18.49 0.49 10.36
C HIS A 284 -16.98 0.62 10.51
N ILE A 285 -16.27 0.57 9.39
CA ILE A 285 -14.86 0.94 9.31
C ILE A 285 -14.74 2.44 9.53
N CYS A 286 -14.03 2.84 10.57
CA CYS A 286 -13.86 4.26 10.89
C CYS A 286 -12.48 4.75 10.42
N ILE A 287 -12.47 5.50 9.32
CA ILE A 287 -11.33 6.32 8.89
C ILE A 287 -11.72 7.78 9.09
N ILE A 288 -11.00 8.46 9.98
CA ILE A 288 -11.27 9.86 10.31
C ILE A 288 -10.17 10.72 9.69
N GLY A 289 -10.51 11.46 8.66
CA GLY A 289 -9.56 12.33 7.96
C GLY A 289 -10.11 12.84 6.63
N SER A 290 -9.48 13.86 6.08
CA SER A 290 -9.78 14.33 4.74
C SER A 290 -9.14 13.38 3.74
N VAL A 291 -9.82 12.30 3.38
CA VAL A 291 -9.43 11.50 2.21
C VAL A 291 -10.11 12.13 1.00
N CYS A 292 -9.35 12.82 0.17
CA CYS A 292 -9.82 13.22 -1.13
C CYS A 292 -9.86 11.98 -2.04
N VAL A 293 -10.98 11.29 -2.06
CA VAL A 293 -11.21 10.08 -2.89
C VAL A 293 -11.24 10.43 -4.39
N SER A 294 -11.23 11.71 -4.75
CA SER A 294 -11.25 12.18 -6.14
C SER A 294 -9.86 12.41 -6.76
N CYS A 295 -8.80 12.30 -5.98
CA CYS A 295 -7.45 12.43 -6.51
C CYS A 295 -6.86 11.06 -6.82
N ASN A 296 -7.05 10.63 -8.05
CA ASN A 296 -6.22 9.62 -8.71
C ASN A 296 -4.80 10.22 -8.93
N GLN A 297 -4.21 10.80 -7.88
CA GLN A 297 -2.87 11.34 -7.94
C GLN A 297 -1.88 10.25 -7.56
N ARG A 298 -1.25 9.71 -8.59
CA ARG A 298 -0.06 8.89 -8.51
C ARG A 298 1.01 9.63 -7.72
N ILE A 299 1.31 9.16 -6.52
CA ILE A 299 2.45 9.67 -5.73
C ILE A 299 3.71 9.20 -6.45
N ARG A 300 4.45 10.14 -7.03
CA ARG A 300 5.74 9.89 -7.65
C ARG A 300 6.81 9.94 -6.57
N VAL A 301 7.50 8.83 -6.33
CA VAL A 301 8.69 8.81 -5.46
C VAL A 301 9.90 9.06 -6.36
N TYR A 302 10.57 10.18 -6.15
CA TYR A 302 11.87 10.45 -6.74
C TYR A 302 12.95 9.85 -5.84
N LEU A 303 13.68 8.89 -6.34
CA LEU A 303 14.94 8.46 -5.73
C LEU A 303 16.05 9.37 -6.27
N LYS A 304 16.74 10.09 -5.37
CA LYS A 304 18.00 10.75 -5.69
C LYS A 304 19.13 9.73 -5.74
#